data_8436a2c84bde67dc20aa4df1d08ccce9
#
_entry.id   8436a2c84bde67dc20aa4df1d08ccce9
#
_cell.length_a   1.000
_cell.length_b   1.000
_cell.length_c   1.000
_cell.angle_alpha   90.00
_cell.angle_beta   90.00
_cell.angle_gamma   90.00
#
_symmetry.space_group_name_H-M   'P 1'
#
loop_
_entity.id
_entity.type
_entity.pdbx_description
1 polymer ?
#
loop_
_entity_poly.entity_id
_entity_poly.type
_entity_poly.pdbx_seq_one_letter_code
_entity_poly.pdbx_strand_id
1 'polypeptide(L)'
;MDGAEGEAAGKQRPRPSGGIERSMEQKSAEAAGGAAAGPRAYGFLTAVESGTHGVFGGYLLVDPLGRPLEFHCTAPVKVSRAQQILFGSTLQSHLHGQQIGGTLLAESTVTPEVVLTDLEPMLHVRSHTKLPVALIRGVSATMPAVVTGGTLGTSSFMIGNASVSPHVSDASREDDLRARLEELAAAVDLSEPFERIRAAIDEAQRR
;
A
#
# COMPACT_ATOMS: atom_id res chain seq x y z
N MET A 1 -10.85 -84.60 5.56
CA MET A 1 -11.75 -84.63 6.74
C MET A 1 -12.32 -83.24 6.78
N ASP A 2 -13.41 -83.14 6.17
CA ASP A 2 -14.78 -83.05 6.74
C ASP A 2 -15.02 -81.65 7.26
N GLY A 3 -15.96 -80.97 6.88
CA GLY A 3 -17.25 -81.15 6.25
C GLY A 3 -18.02 -79.93 6.51
N ALA A 4 -18.71 -79.51 5.52
CA ALA A 4 -20.17 -79.45 5.39
C ALA A 4 -20.80 -78.26 6.02
N GLU A 5 -21.36 -77.37 5.21
CA GLU A 5 -22.74 -77.28 4.74
C GLU A 5 -23.71 -76.57 5.65
N GLY A 6 -24.50 -75.71 5.06
CA GLY A 6 -25.88 -75.41 5.30
C GLY A 6 -26.15 -73.87 5.23
N GLU A 7 -26.54 -73.33 4.08
CA GLU A 7 -27.93 -73.25 3.53
C GLU A 7 -28.90 -72.48 4.46
N ALA A 8 -29.55 -71.46 4.13
CA ALA A 8 -30.37 -71.00 3.03
C ALA A 8 -31.40 -69.97 3.53
N ALA A 9 -31.90 -69.23 2.62
CA ALA A 9 -33.21 -68.56 2.52
C ALA A 9 -33.44 -67.34 3.43
N GLY A 10 -33.72 -66.21 2.95
CA GLY A 10 -34.59 -65.81 1.84
C GLY A 10 -35.64 -64.86 2.39
N LYS A 11 -35.87 -63.80 1.74
CA LYS A 11 -37.10 -63.06 1.51
C LYS A 11 -36.98 -61.54 1.68
N GLN A 12 -36.92 -60.91 0.51
CA GLN A 12 -37.99 -60.00 0.00
C GLN A 12 -38.17 -58.65 0.63
N ARG A 13 -37.93 -57.72 -0.25
CA ARG A 13 -38.30 -56.30 -0.31
C ARG A 13 -39.76 -55.96 0.15
N PRO A 14 -40.03 -54.68 0.47
CA PRO A 14 -40.28 -53.70 -0.57
C PRO A 14 -39.70 -52.28 -0.30
N ARG A 15 -39.44 -51.57 -1.41
CA ARG A 15 -39.48 -50.10 -1.44
C ARG A 15 -40.91 -49.59 -1.28
N PRO A 16 -41.15 -48.35 -0.78
CA PRO A 16 -41.22 -47.24 -1.71
C PRO A 16 -40.79 -45.84 -1.20
N SER A 17 -40.57 -45.00 -2.20
CA SER A 17 -40.90 -43.55 -2.33
C SER A 17 -40.34 -42.64 -1.26
N GLY A 18 -39.59 -41.62 -1.53
CA GLY A 18 -39.71 -40.64 -2.56
C GLY A 18 -39.48 -39.25 -1.95
N GLY A 19 -38.53 -38.52 -2.49
CA GLY A 19 -38.59 -37.08 -2.50
C GLY A 19 -38.45 -36.36 -1.17
N ILE A 20 -37.29 -35.86 -0.85
CA ILE A 20 -36.99 -34.57 -0.19
C ILE A 20 -35.47 -34.57 0.14
N GLU A 21 -34.64 -34.74 -0.86
CA GLU A 21 -33.16 -34.55 -0.68
C GLU A 21 -32.51 -33.75 -1.82
N ARG A 22 -33.23 -32.84 -2.44
CA ARG A 22 -32.69 -31.96 -3.50
C ARG A 22 -32.81 -30.46 -3.24
N SER A 23 -33.03 -30.06 -1.99
CA SER A 23 -33.18 -28.63 -1.67
C SER A 23 -32.18 -28.11 -0.61
N MET A 24 -31.24 -28.90 -0.17
CA MET A 24 -30.25 -28.45 0.83
C MET A 24 -28.78 -28.35 0.29
N GLU A 25 -28.53 -28.77 -0.94
CA GLU A 25 -27.17 -28.63 -1.53
C GLU A 25 -26.96 -27.38 -2.38
N GLN A 26 -28.00 -26.58 -2.62
CA GLN A 26 -27.89 -25.34 -3.40
C GLN A 26 -27.80 -24.05 -2.55
N LYS A 27 -27.74 -24.16 -1.21
CA LYS A 27 -27.64 -23.00 -0.32
C LYS A 27 -26.29 -22.87 0.40
N SER A 28 -25.35 -23.76 0.10
CA SER A 28 -23.99 -23.72 0.67
C SER A 28 -22.90 -23.23 -0.29
N ALA A 29 -23.24 -22.84 -1.52
CA ALA A 29 -22.28 -22.36 -2.52
C ALA A 29 -22.25 -20.83 -2.69
N GLU A 30 -23.02 -20.08 -1.91
CA GLU A 30 -23.13 -18.62 -2.05
C GLU A 30 -22.58 -17.84 -0.84
N ALA A 31 -21.89 -18.52 0.08
CA ALA A 31 -21.28 -17.92 1.27
C ALA A 31 -19.75 -18.07 1.34
N ALA A 32 -19.06 -18.26 0.22
CA ALA A 32 -17.61 -18.33 0.16
C ALA A 32 -17.08 -17.33 -0.88
N GLY A 33 -17.19 -16.04 -0.61
CA GLY A 33 -16.72 -15.01 -1.52
C GLY A 33 -16.71 -13.60 -0.95
N GLY A 34 -16.61 -13.47 0.34
CA GLY A 34 -16.44 -12.19 1.03
C GLY A 34 -15.30 -12.30 2.03
N ALA A 35 -14.05 -12.40 1.57
CA ALA A 35 -12.95 -11.92 2.38
C ALA A 35 -13.30 -10.45 2.65
N ALA A 36 -13.61 -10.10 3.89
CA ALA A 36 -13.82 -8.73 4.30
C ALA A 36 -12.58 -7.96 3.89
N ALA A 37 -12.67 -7.22 2.79
CA ALA A 37 -11.63 -6.29 2.39
C ALA A 37 -11.45 -5.38 3.61
N GLY A 38 -10.26 -5.39 4.20
CA GLY A 38 -9.92 -4.50 5.30
C GLY A 38 -10.25 -3.06 4.90
N PRO A 39 -10.35 -2.14 5.86
CA PRO A 39 -10.67 -0.75 5.56
C PRO A 39 -9.69 -0.25 4.49
N ARG A 40 -10.22 0.34 3.42
CA ARG A 40 -9.40 0.94 2.37
C ARG A 40 -8.52 2.01 3.00
N ALA A 41 -7.26 1.98 2.66
CA ALA A 41 -6.28 2.90 3.22
C ALA A 41 -5.38 3.48 2.12
N TYR A 42 -4.88 4.69 2.35
CA TYR A 42 -3.95 5.40 1.50
C TYR A 42 -2.73 5.80 2.33
N GLY A 43 -1.53 5.50 1.83
CA GLY A 43 -0.29 5.79 2.54
C GLY A 43 0.37 7.05 2.02
N PHE A 44 0.79 7.93 2.93
CA PHE A 44 1.55 9.16 2.64
C PHE A 44 2.92 9.05 3.29
N LEU A 45 3.97 9.10 2.49
CA LEU A 45 5.35 8.87 2.89
C LEU A 45 6.21 10.08 2.53
N THR A 46 6.84 10.70 3.51
CA THR A 46 7.73 11.85 3.30
C THR A 46 8.92 11.83 4.26
N ALA A 47 9.84 12.76 4.10
CA ALA A 47 10.95 12.96 5.01
C ALA A 47 11.18 14.44 5.27
N VAL A 48 11.73 14.74 6.46
CA VAL A 48 12.06 16.08 6.93
C VAL A 48 13.54 16.11 7.30
N GLU A 49 14.28 17.05 6.72
CA GLU A 49 15.68 17.28 7.08
C GLU A 49 15.76 18.23 8.27
N SER A 50 16.47 17.80 9.32
CA SER A 50 16.85 18.65 10.44
C SER A 50 18.37 18.89 10.40
N GLY A 51 18.77 20.18 10.34
CA GLY A 51 20.18 20.55 10.23
C GLY A 51 21.07 20.01 11.36
N THR A 52 20.52 19.73 12.52
CA THR A 52 21.24 19.23 13.70
C THR A 52 21.06 17.73 13.93
N HIS A 53 19.91 17.18 13.60
CA HIS A 53 19.57 15.79 13.97
C HIS A 53 19.68 14.79 12.82
N GLY A 54 19.61 15.23 11.58
CA GLY A 54 19.60 14.36 10.39
C GLY A 54 18.23 14.33 9.72
N VAL A 55 17.88 13.23 9.06
CA VAL A 55 16.65 13.08 8.30
C VAL A 55 15.66 12.22 9.07
N PHE A 56 14.45 12.74 9.27
CA PHE A 56 13.33 12.01 9.84
C PHE A 56 12.41 11.55 8.73
N GLY A 57 11.99 10.31 8.74
CA GLY A 57 10.92 9.82 7.89
C GLY A 57 9.59 9.84 8.61
N GLY A 58 8.51 10.07 7.87
CA GLY A 58 7.16 9.97 8.38
C GLY A 58 6.24 9.26 7.40
N TYR A 59 5.39 8.41 7.92
CA TYR A 59 4.41 7.63 7.17
C TYR A 59 3.06 7.69 7.85
N LEU A 60 2.08 8.26 7.15
CA LEU A 60 0.70 8.41 7.60
C LEU A 60 -0.21 7.58 6.71
N LEU A 61 -1.00 6.70 7.33
CA LEU A 61 -2.09 6.00 6.65
C LEU A 61 -3.41 6.68 7.00
N VAL A 62 -4.22 6.91 5.98
CA VAL A 62 -5.54 7.49 6.13
C VAL A 62 -6.61 6.62 5.47
N ASP A 63 -7.84 6.72 5.96
CA ASP A 63 -9.01 6.16 5.31
C ASP A 63 -9.48 7.02 4.11
N PRO A 64 -10.49 6.60 3.32
CA PRO A 64 -11.00 7.39 2.19
C PRO A 64 -11.53 8.78 2.55
N LEU A 65 -11.81 9.05 3.83
CA LEU A 65 -12.24 10.36 4.34
C LEU A 65 -11.08 11.19 4.89
N GLY A 66 -9.82 10.72 4.73
CA GLY A 66 -8.63 11.41 5.21
C GLY A 66 -8.39 11.33 6.71
N ARG A 67 -9.12 10.46 7.43
CA ARG A 67 -8.91 10.25 8.87
C ARG A 67 -7.69 9.36 9.10
N PRO A 68 -6.83 9.68 10.08
CA PRO A 68 -5.63 8.90 10.35
C PRO A 68 -5.99 7.50 10.87
N LEU A 69 -5.36 6.48 10.30
CA LEU A 69 -5.43 5.08 10.74
C LEU A 69 -4.17 4.70 11.50
N GLU A 70 -3.00 5.00 10.94
CA GLU A 70 -1.70 4.75 11.56
C GLU A 70 -0.75 5.91 11.26
N PHE A 71 0.17 6.18 12.17
CA PHE A 71 1.29 7.09 11.97
C PHE A 71 2.58 6.50 12.50
N HIS A 72 3.60 6.44 11.66
CA HIS A 72 4.94 5.97 12.00
C HIS A 72 5.96 7.06 11.68
N CYS A 73 6.98 7.19 12.52
CA CYS A 73 8.12 8.06 12.24
C CYS A 73 9.42 7.36 12.63
N THR A 74 10.49 7.61 11.86
CA THR A 74 11.81 7.06 12.18
C THR A 74 12.50 7.89 13.26
N ALA A 75 13.45 7.27 13.97
CA ALA A 75 14.52 8.02 14.59
C ALA A 75 15.32 8.77 13.51
N PRO A 76 16.01 9.87 13.86
CA PRO A 76 16.77 10.64 12.87
C PRO A 76 17.91 9.80 12.27
N VAL A 77 17.93 9.74 10.94
CA VAL A 77 18.97 9.06 10.20
C VAL A 77 20.09 10.05 9.87
N LYS A 78 21.30 9.78 10.34
CA LYS A 78 22.48 10.58 10.05
C LYS A 78 23.34 9.88 9.02
N VAL A 79 23.68 10.59 7.97
CA VAL A 79 24.58 10.08 6.92
C VAL A 79 26.01 10.40 7.28
N SER A 80 26.84 9.37 7.37
CA SER A 80 28.27 9.54 7.61
C SER A 80 29.01 10.04 6.36
N ARG A 81 30.20 10.64 6.55
CA ARG A 81 31.04 11.06 5.43
C ARG A 81 31.45 9.87 4.55
N ALA A 82 31.69 8.72 5.15
CA ALA A 82 32.02 7.49 4.42
C ALA A 82 30.84 7.06 3.51
N GLN A 83 29.60 7.10 4.01
CA GLN A 83 28.42 6.81 3.20
C GLN A 83 28.26 7.80 2.06
N GLN A 84 28.47 9.10 2.30
CA GLN A 84 28.43 10.11 1.23
C GLN A 84 29.40 9.80 0.10
N ILE A 85 30.61 9.38 0.42
CA ILE A 85 31.63 9.04 -0.56
C ILE A 85 31.28 7.74 -1.30
N LEU A 86 30.89 6.69 -0.56
CA LEU A 86 30.64 5.37 -1.13
C LEU A 86 29.38 5.31 -2.00
N PHE A 87 28.31 5.95 -1.57
CA PHE A 87 27.04 5.97 -2.31
C PHE A 87 27.00 7.03 -3.41
N GLY A 88 27.75 8.14 -3.26
CA GLY A 88 27.77 9.22 -4.24
C GLY A 88 26.37 9.68 -4.65
N SER A 89 26.05 9.65 -5.94
CA SER A 89 24.75 10.07 -6.48
C SER A 89 23.58 9.16 -6.07
N THR A 90 23.85 7.92 -5.64
CA THR A 90 22.78 6.97 -5.22
C THR A 90 22.37 7.13 -3.76
N LEU A 91 23.07 8.01 -3.02
CA LEU A 91 22.85 8.19 -1.59
C LEU A 91 21.39 8.56 -1.25
N GLN A 92 20.83 9.53 -1.96
CA GLN A 92 19.48 10.01 -1.69
C GLN A 92 18.44 8.91 -1.91
N SER A 93 18.56 8.15 -2.99
CA SER A 93 17.69 7.03 -3.29
C SER A 93 17.79 5.91 -2.25
N HIS A 94 19.02 5.62 -1.79
CA HIS A 94 19.25 4.64 -0.72
C HIS A 94 18.67 5.10 0.62
N LEU A 95 18.94 6.35 1.01
CA LEU A 95 18.49 6.93 2.26
C LEU A 95 16.95 6.99 2.35
N HIS A 96 16.32 7.62 1.35
CA HIS A 96 14.89 7.84 1.35
C HIS A 96 14.10 6.57 0.98
N GLY A 97 14.53 5.84 -0.06
CA GLY A 97 13.82 4.66 -0.54
C GLY A 97 13.99 3.45 0.37
N GLN A 98 15.24 3.11 0.74
CA GLN A 98 15.51 1.88 1.49
C GLN A 98 15.50 2.10 3.01
N GLN A 99 16.34 3.01 3.51
CA GLN A 99 16.51 3.15 4.97
C GLN A 99 15.27 3.75 5.63
N ILE A 100 14.67 4.77 5.03
CA ILE A 100 13.49 5.44 5.60
C ILE A 100 12.21 4.76 5.13
N GLY A 101 11.94 4.80 3.83
CA GLY A 101 10.69 4.32 3.28
C GLY A 101 10.48 2.83 3.50
N GLY A 102 11.50 2.00 3.22
CA GLY A 102 11.43 0.56 3.43
C GLY A 102 11.16 0.18 4.89
N THR A 103 11.81 0.86 5.85
CA THR A 103 11.58 0.64 7.29
C THR A 103 10.15 1.00 7.69
N LEU A 104 9.68 2.19 7.30
CA LEU A 104 8.34 2.66 7.67
C LEU A 104 7.22 1.79 7.09
N LEU A 105 7.39 1.33 5.85
CA LEU A 105 6.42 0.42 5.24
C LEU A 105 6.39 -0.95 5.93
N ALA A 106 7.54 -1.42 6.41
CA ALA A 106 7.63 -2.71 7.11
C ALA A 106 7.02 -2.69 8.52
N GLU A 107 6.95 -1.52 9.15
CA GLU A 107 6.35 -1.34 10.48
C GLU A 107 4.82 -1.21 10.43
N SER A 108 4.25 -0.89 9.27
CA SER A 108 2.81 -0.69 9.11
C SER A 108 2.05 -2.03 9.19
N THR A 109 0.94 -2.03 9.91
CA THR A 109 0.04 -3.18 10.03
C THR A 109 -1.09 -3.13 8.99
N VAL A 110 -1.44 -1.94 8.53
CA VAL A 110 -2.46 -1.72 7.50
C VAL A 110 -1.80 -1.65 6.13
N THR A 111 -2.32 -2.40 5.17
CA THR A 111 -1.85 -2.38 3.79
C THR A 111 -2.64 -1.35 2.98
N PRO A 112 -2.02 -0.27 2.50
CA PRO A 112 -2.71 0.73 1.69
C PRO A 112 -2.89 0.27 0.23
N GLU A 113 -3.79 0.92 -0.47
CA GLU A 113 -4.01 0.70 -1.90
C GLU A 113 -2.89 1.33 -2.76
N VAL A 114 -2.28 2.40 -2.27
CA VAL A 114 -1.20 3.14 -2.92
C VAL A 114 -0.36 3.87 -1.87
N VAL A 115 0.93 4.04 -2.14
CA VAL A 115 1.84 4.88 -1.37
C VAL A 115 2.13 6.15 -2.17
N LEU A 116 1.82 7.29 -1.59
CA LEU A 116 2.05 8.61 -2.15
C LEU A 116 3.26 9.25 -1.48
N THR A 117 4.06 9.97 -2.24
CA THR A 117 5.20 10.75 -1.72
C THR A 117 5.29 12.10 -2.42
N ASP A 118 5.81 13.08 -1.75
CA ASP A 118 6.13 14.40 -2.31
C ASP A 118 7.63 14.57 -2.59
N LEU A 119 8.42 13.52 -2.35
CA LEU A 119 9.86 13.49 -2.55
C LEU A 119 10.24 12.47 -3.64
N GLU A 120 10.85 12.95 -4.74
CA GLU A 120 11.26 12.08 -5.84
C GLU A 120 12.22 10.94 -5.41
N PRO A 121 13.24 11.15 -4.55
CA PRO A 121 14.09 10.07 -4.07
C PRO A 121 13.34 8.98 -3.30
N MET A 122 12.18 9.31 -2.70
CA MET A 122 11.35 8.37 -1.97
C MET A 122 10.65 7.36 -2.90
N LEU A 123 10.50 7.67 -4.20
CA LEU A 123 9.95 6.75 -5.20
C LEU A 123 10.73 5.42 -5.26
N HIS A 124 12.01 5.44 -4.89
CA HIS A 124 12.81 4.22 -4.82
C HIS A 124 12.32 3.20 -3.79
N VAL A 125 11.42 3.58 -2.89
CA VAL A 125 10.74 2.62 -2.00
C VAL A 125 9.98 1.55 -2.78
N ARG A 126 9.59 1.83 -4.03
CA ARG A 126 8.91 0.87 -4.92
C ARG A 126 9.69 -0.43 -5.14
N SER A 127 11.02 -0.39 -5.06
CA SER A 127 11.86 -1.61 -5.14
C SER A 127 11.78 -2.49 -3.88
N HIS A 128 11.23 -1.98 -2.79
CA HIS A 128 11.06 -2.67 -1.50
C HIS A 128 9.61 -3.06 -1.20
N THR A 129 8.68 -2.73 -2.09
CA THR A 129 7.25 -3.05 -1.93
C THR A 129 6.62 -3.46 -3.26
N LYS A 130 5.52 -4.21 -3.19
CA LYS A 130 4.65 -4.50 -4.35
C LYS A 130 3.52 -3.49 -4.51
N LEU A 131 3.36 -2.60 -3.54
CA LEU A 131 2.36 -1.54 -3.58
C LEU A 131 2.69 -0.54 -4.69
N PRO A 132 1.71 0.00 -5.40
CA PRO A 132 1.96 1.09 -6.33
C PRO A 132 2.44 2.32 -5.56
N VAL A 133 3.38 3.05 -6.18
CA VAL A 133 3.97 4.27 -5.61
C VAL A 133 3.83 5.41 -6.61
N ALA A 134 3.41 6.58 -6.14
CA ALA A 134 3.28 7.77 -6.98
C ALA A 134 3.82 9.02 -6.28
N LEU A 135 4.40 9.92 -7.09
CA LEU A 135 4.83 11.24 -6.67
C LEU A 135 3.67 12.22 -6.79
N ILE A 136 3.44 13.01 -5.74
CA ILE A 136 2.47 14.09 -5.70
C ILE A 136 3.21 15.43 -5.74
N ARG A 137 2.77 16.32 -6.63
CA ARG A 137 3.25 17.72 -6.70
C ARG A 137 2.06 18.66 -6.75
N GLY A 138 2.01 19.63 -5.84
CA GLY A 138 1.01 20.70 -5.91
C GLY A 138 1.25 21.63 -7.10
N VAL A 139 0.19 22.21 -7.65
CA VAL A 139 0.24 23.13 -8.83
C VAL A 139 1.08 24.38 -8.56
N SER A 140 1.31 24.74 -7.27
CA SER A 140 2.15 25.88 -6.90
C SER A 140 3.66 25.66 -7.15
N ALA A 141 4.08 24.46 -7.45
CA ALA A 141 5.49 24.15 -7.76
C ALA A 141 5.76 24.42 -9.24
N THR A 142 5.91 25.69 -9.61
CA THR A 142 6.40 26.12 -10.92
C THR A 142 7.90 25.81 -11.03
N MET A 143 8.23 24.53 -11.15
CA MET A 143 9.58 24.11 -11.56
C MET A 143 9.41 23.16 -12.75
N PRO A 144 10.15 23.38 -13.85
CA PRO A 144 10.17 22.42 -14.94
C PRO A 144 10.64 21.08 -14.34
N ALA A 145 9.92 20.02 -14.65
CA ALA A 145 10.31 18.67 -14.29
C ALA A 145 11.67 18.36 -14.95
N VAL A 146 12.75 18.65 -14.25
CA VAL A 146 14.04 18.05 -14.57
C VAL A 146 13.93 16.61 -14.07
N VAL A 147 13.47 15.75 -14.96
CA VAL A 147 13.44 14.30 -14.76
C VAL A 147 14.87 13.82 -14.71
N THR A 148 15.45 13.82 -13.52
CA THR A 148 16.79 13.27 -13.31
C THR A 148 16.63 11.81 -12.90
N GLY A 149 16.64 10.93 -13.92
CA GLY A 149 16.83 9.49 -13.74
C GLY A 149 15.56 8.67 -13.61
N GLY A 150 15.17 7.99 -14.63
CA GLY A 150 14.49 6.70 -14.81
C GLY A 150 13.41 6.17 -13.85
N THR A 151 13.08 6.90 -12.80
CA THR A 151 12.18 6.42 -11.72
C THR A 151 10.73 6.84 -11.93
N LEU A 152 10.52 7.97 -12.59
CA LEU A 152 9.17 8.46 -12.95
C LEU A 152 8.67 7.79 -14.22
N GLY A 153 7.38 7.47 -14.24
CA GLY A 153 6.67 7.10 -15.47
C GLY A 153 6.70 8.26 -16.48
N THR A 154 6.49 7.94 -17.74
CA THR A 154 6.42 8.94 -18.82
C THR A 154 5.12 9.74 -18.80
N SER A 155 4.13 9.29 -18.03
CA SER A 155 2.82 9.92 -17.90
C SER A 155 2.64 10.53 -16.51
N SER A 156 1.96 11.66 -16.46
CA SER A 156 1.45 12.26 -15.25
C SER A 156 0.02 12.73 -15.49
N PHE A 157 -0.79 12.70 -14.47
CA PHE A 157 -2.18 13.14 -14.56
C PHE A 157 -2.53 14.08 -13.39
N MET A 158 -3.58 14.89 -13.60
CA MET A 158 -4.06 15.83 -12.61
C MET A 158 -5.22 15.25 -11.82
N ILE A 159 -5.21 15.48 -10.50
CA ILE A 159 -6.33 15.25 -9.60
C ILE A 159 -6.47 16.50 -8.73
N GLY A 160 -7.56 17.23 -8.92
CA GLY A 160 -7.72 18.53 -8.28
C GLY A 160 -6.55 19.46 -8.57
N ASN A 161 -5.88 19.93 -7.53
CA ASN A 161 -4.71 20.81 -7.61
C ASN A 161 -3.37 20.05 -7.55
N ALA A 162 -3.38 18.73 -7.64
CA ALA A 162 -2.18 17.91 -7.57
C ALA A 162 -1.85 17.23 -8.90
N SER A 163 -0.59 17.28 -9.28
CA SER A 163 -0.04 16.42 -10.34
C SER A 163 0.44 15.12 -9.73
N VAL A 164 -0.03 14.01 -10.26
CA VAL A 164 0.32 12.65 -9.84
C VAL A 164 1.20 12.02 -10.91
N SER A 165 2.38 11.57 -10.51
CA SER A 165 3.33 10.90 -11.40
C SER A 165 3.61 9.50 -10.84
N PRO A 166 3.06 8.42 -11.42
CA PRO A 166 3.34 7.07 -10.98
C PRO A 166 4.81 6.70 -11.15
N HIS A 167 5.32 5.83 -10.28
CA HIS A 167 6.59 5.18 -10.51
C HIS A 167 6.59 4.42 -11.85
N VAL A 168 7.72 4.35 -12.55
CA VAL A 168 7.83 3.73 -13.88
C VAL A 168 7.25 2.31 -13.93
N SER A 169 7.42 1.53 -12.88
CA SER A 169 6.86 0.16 -12.77
C SER A 169 5.33 0.11 -12.61
N ASP A 170 4.69 1.23 -12.31
CA ASP A 170 3.25 1.35 -12.07
C ASP A 170 2.54 2.16 -13.17
N ALA A 171 3.26 2.54 -14.24
CA ALA A 171 2.72 3.34 -15.34
C ALA A 171 1.52 2.66 -16.04
N SER A 172 1.52 1.33 -16.13
CA SER A 172 0.40 0.57 -16.71
C SER A 172 -0.87 0.54 -15.82
N ARG A 173 -0.79 1.04 -14.59
CA ARG A 173 -1.88 1.09 -13.63
C ARG A 173 -2.45 2.50 -13.46
N GLU A 174 -2.17 3.41 -14.38
CA GLU A 174 -2.55 4.82 -14.28
C GLU A 174 -4.06 5.00 -14.08
N ASP A 175 -4.90 4.32 -14.88
CA ASP A 175 -6.36 4.45 -14.78
C ASP A 175 -6.90 3.94 -13.44
N ASP A 176 -6.36 2.82 -12.93
CA ASP A 176 -6.70 2.28 -11.61
C ASP A 176 -6.28 3.24 -10.48
N LEU A 177 -5.06 3.79 -10.56
CA LEU A 177 -4.56 4.78 -9.62
C LEU A 177 -5.39 6.07 -9.64
N ARG A 178 -5.74 6.55 -10.83
CA ARG A 178 -6.59 7.73 -11.00
C ARG A 178 -7.93 7.55 -10.30
N ALA A 179 -8.63 6.46 -10.59
CA ALA A 179 -9.96 6.20 -10.01
C ALA A 179 -9.92 6.15 -8.47
N ARG A 180 -8.89 5.50 -7.89
CA ARG A 180 -8.70 5.41 -6.44
C ARG A 180 -8.39 6.76 -5.80
N LEU A 181 -7.53 7.56 -6.44
CA LEU A 181 -7.12 8.86 -5.92
C LEU A 181 -8.19 9.93 -6.10
N GLU A 182 -9.04 9.85 -7.11
CA GLU A 182 -10.21 10.73 -7.27
C GLU A 182 -11.18 10.58 -6.11
N GLU A 183 -11.38 9.36 -5.61
CA GLU A 183 -12.22 9.12 -4.43
C GLU A 183 -11.63 9.79 -3.18
N LEU A 184 -10.33 9.61 -2.93
CA LEU A 184 -9.65 10.27 -1.81
C LEU A 184 -9.66 11.80 -1.96
N ALA A 185 -9.39 12.31 -3.16
CA ALA A 185 -9.31 13.75 -3.44
C ALA A 185 -10.67 14.46 -3.31
N ALA A 186 -11.78 13.72 -3.36
CA ALA A 186 -13.10 14.27 -3.06
C ALA A 186 -13.25 14.70 -1.58
N ALA A 187 -12.44 14.12 -0.69
CA ALA A 187 -12.49 14.37 0.76
C ALA A 187 -11.26 15.14 1.27
N VAL A 188 -10.10 15.02 0.62
CA VAL A 188 -8.81 15.53 1.12
C VAL A 188 -8.00 16.13 -0.02
N ASP A 189 -7.37 17.29 0.19
CA ASP A 189 -6.29 17.74 -0.68
C ASP A 189 -5.10 16.79 -0.55
N LEU A 190 -4.64 16.23 -1.68
CA LEU A 190 -3.58 15.22 -1.70
C LEU A 190 -2.23 15.74 -1.16
N SER A 191 -2.04 17.04 -1.02
CA SER A 191 -0.83 17.65 -0.45
C SER A 191 -0.91 17.79 1.08
N GLU A 192 -2.11 17.90 1.63
CA GLU A 192 -2.34 18.21 3.05
C GLU A 192 -1.80 17.12 4.01
N PRO A 193 -1.92 15.80 3.74
CA PRO A 193 -1.39 14.80 4.65
C PRO A 193 0.13 14.88 4.86
N PHE A 194 0.88 15.35 3.87
CA PHE A 194 2.32 15.57 4.04
C PHE A 194 2.62 16.70 5.05
N GLU A 195 1.78 17.71 5.10
CA GLU A 195 1.92 18.80 6.09
C GLU A 195 1.61 18.30 7.49
N ARG A 196 0.59 17.44 7.65
CA ARG A 196 0.32 16.77 8.94
C ARG A 196 1.52 15.97 9.42
N ILE A 197 2.16 15.20 8.52
CA ILE A 197 3.35 14.42 8.85
C ILE A 197 4.48 15.35 9.33
N ARG A 198 4.76 16.45 8.61
CA ARG A 198 5.78 17.41 8.98
C ARG A 198 5.51 18.03 10.34
N ALA A 199 4.27 18.47 10.57
CA ALA A 199 3.87 19.06 11.85
C ALA A 199 4.00 18.03 13.00
N ALA A 200 3.64 16.78 12.78
CA ALA A 200 3.79 15.73 13.79
C ALA A 200 5.25 15.42 14.12
N ILE A 201 6.14 15.40 13.11
CA ILE A 201 7.58 15.22 13.31
C ILE A 201 8.16 16.43 14.09
N ASP A 202 7.79 17.66 13.71
CA ASP A 202 8.24 18.88 14.38
C ASP A 202 7.82 18.91 15.86
N GLU A 203 6.60 18.48 16.17
CA GLU A 203 6.13 18.40 17.56
C GLU A 203 6.89 17.34 18.35
N ALA A 204 7.19 16.19 17.72
CA ALA A 204 7.98 15.13 18.36
C ALA A 204 9.42 15.55 18.67
N GLN A 205 10.01 16.45 17.87
CA GLN A 205 11.37 16.97 18.08
C GLN A 205 11.47 18.02 19.21
N ARG A 206 10.35 18.60 19.64
CA ARG A 206 10.32 19.63 20.71
C ARG A 206 10.29 19.03 22.11
N ARG A 207 10.09 17.74 22.22
CA ARG A 207 10.04 17.01 23.49
C ARG A 207 11.39 16.42 23.86
#